data_8f9f18865474e016bb75e4eb0e28ed76
#
_entry.id   8f9f18865474e016bb75e4eb0e28ed76
#
_cell.length_a   1.000
_cell.length_b   1.000
_cell.length_c   1.000
_cell.angle_alpha   90.00
_cell.angle_beta   90.00
_cell.angle_gamma   90.00
#
_symmetry.space_group_name_H-M   'P 1'
#
loop_
_entity.id
_entity.type
_entity.pdbx_description
1 polymer ?
#
loop_
_entity_poly.entity_id
_entity_poly.type
_entity_poly.pdbx_seq_one_letter_code
_entity_poly.pdbx_strand_id
1 'polypeptide(L)'
;MRIEDVILKTSIPHLSLMPVGSGQSGGLDITQTRPVTTLVERIARRFPNSVVLLDSPPCLSTSDPSTLAPFVGQIILVVEAERTQRNEVVAALDLIKSCPSVTLMLNKIRLTTSYTFGAYHYFGTYS
;
A
#
# COMPACT_ATOMS: atom_id res chain seq x y z
N MET A 1 -15.62 17.80 10.42
CA MET A 1 -15.19 16.48 10.92
C MET A 1 -13.67 16.51 11.05
N ARG A 2 -13.12 16.21 12.22
CA ARG A 2 -11.68 16.13 12.46
C ARG A 2 -11.20 14.73 12.10
N ILE A 3 -9.92 14.58 11.74
CA ILE A 3 -9.33 13.27 11.40
C ILE A 3 -9.44 12.31 12.60
N GLU A 4 -9.27 12.81 13.81
CA GLU A 4 -9.35 12.02 15.03
C GLU A 4 -10.74 11.39 15.26
N ASP A 5 -11.79 12.01 14.74
CA ASP A 5 -13.17 11.54 14.91
C ASP A 5 -13.48 10.27 14.08
N VAL A 6 -12.63 9.97 13.06
CA VAL A 6 -12.78 8.81 12.16
C VAL A 6 -11.73 7.73 12.37
N ILE A 7 -10.75 7.95 13.25
CA ILE A 7 -9.73 6.96 13.56
C ILE A 7 -10.25 6.00 14.62
N LEU A 8 -10.24 4.72 14.29
CA LEU A 8 -10.63 3.62 15.17
C LEU A 8 -9.38 3.01 15.82
N LYS A 9 -9.37 2.92 17.13
CA LYS A 9 -8.35 2.16 17.87
C LYS A 9 -8.63 0.66 17.70
N THR A 10 -7.58 -0.12 17.53
CA THR A 10 -7.67 -1.59 17.50
C THR A 10 -7.22 -2.20 18.83
N SER A 11 -7.42 -3.50 19.00
CA SER A 11 -6.87 -4.28 20.12
C SER A 11 -5.34 -4.47 20.03
N ILE A 12 -4.75 -4.18 18.86
CA ILE A 12 -3.31 -4.27 18.66
C ILE A 12 -2.66 -2.96 19.10
N PRO A 13 -1.69 -3.00 20.03
CA PRO A 13 -0.99 -1.79 20.47
C PRO A 13 -0.40 -1.03 19.28
N HIS A 14 -0.54 0.30 19.32
CA HIS A 14 -0.01 1.23 18.29
C HIS A 14 -0.60 1.08 16.88
N LEU A 15 -1.64 0.25 16.69
CA LEU A 15 -2.35 0.14 15.42
C LEU A 15 -3.70 0.84 15.51
N SER A 16 -3.96 1.73 14.56
CA SER A 16 -5.26 2.38 14.37
C SER A 16 -5.71 2.21 12.92
N LEU A 17 -7.01 2.21 12.70
CA LEU A 17 -7.62 2.10 11.38
C LEU A 17 -8.41 3.37 11.07
N MET A 18 -8.35 3.80 9.83
CA MET A 18 -9.21 4.86 9.32
C MET A 18 -9.98 4.31 8.11
N PRO A 19 -11.24 3.92 8.29
CA PRO A 19 -12.06 3.40 7.19
C PRO A 19 -12.43 4.51 6.19
N VAL A 20 -12.51 4.16 4.93
CA VAL A 20 -12.90 5.08 3.84
C VAL A 20 -14.36 5.57 3.97
N GLY A 21 -15.19 4.88 4.74
CA GLY A 21 -16.60 5.18 4.92
C GLY A 21 -17.49 4.55 3.82
N SER A 22 -18.77 4.38 4.13
CA SER A 22 -19.76 3.92 3.16
C SER A 22 -20.25 5.10 2.32
N GLY A 23 -20.10 5.04 1.01
CA GLY A 23 -20.34 6.12 0.04
C GLY A 23 -21.77 6.67 -0.07
N GLN A 24 -22.67 6.44 0.89
CA GLN A 24 -24.03 6.99 0.89
C GLN A 24 -24.23 8.28 1.68
N SER A 25 -23.22 8.76 2.41
CA SER A 25 -23.34 9.99 3.20
C SER A 25 -22.00 10.72 3.24
N GLY A 26 -21.55 11.27 2.11
CA GLY A 26 -20.36 12.12 2.08
C GLY A 26 -19.02 11.37 2.25
N GLY A 27 -18.96 10.11 1.86
CA GLY A 27 -17.70 9.37 1.71
C GLY A 27 -16.78 10.12 0.75
N LEU A 28 -15.49 10.11 1.04
CA LEU A 28 -14.48 10.67 0.14
C LEU A 28 -14.63 9.98 -1.22
N ASP A 29 -15.08 10.72 -2.20
CA ASP A 29 -15.03 10.28 -3.58
C ASP A 29 -13.55 10.25 -4.00
N ILE A 30 -12.96 9.06 -3.93
CA ILE A 30 -11.54 8.83 -4.24
C ILE A 30 -11.23 9.17 -5.70
N THR A 31 -12.27 9.28 -6.54
CA THR A 31 -12.10 9.67 -7.94
C THR A 31 -11.68 11.14 -8.10
N GLN A 32 -11.79 11.96 -7.05
CA GLN A 32 -11.30 13.33 -7.05
C GLN A 32 -9.91 13.39 -6.42
N THR A 33 -8.90 13.53 -7.22
CA THR A 33 -7.47 13.58 -6.87
C THR A 33 -7.15 14.53 -5.71
N ARG A 34 -7.76 15.71 -5.66
CA ARG A 34 -7.50 16.74 -4.63
C ARG A 34 -7.88 16.34 -3.20
N PRO A 35 -9.01 15.70 -2.92
CA PRO A 35 -9.36 15.32 -1.55
C PRO A 35 -8.40 14.30 -0.95
N VAL A 36 -7.89 13.35 -1.73
CA VAL A 36 -7.02 12.28 -1.21
C VAL A 36 -5.62 12.80 -0.90
N THR A 37 -5.02 13.58 -1.78
CA THR A 37 -3.70 14.18 -1.54
C THR A 37 -3.72 15.12 -0.34
N THR A 38 -4.74 15.97 -0.24
CA THR A 38 -4.94 16.83 0.92
C THR A 38 -5.11 16.02 2.21
N LEU A 39 -5.82 14.89 2.15
CA LEU A 39 -5.99 14.01 3.31
C LEU A 39 -4.65 13.41 3.74
N VAL A 40 -3.86 12.88 2.81
CA VAL A 40 -2.52 12.31 3.08
C VAL A 40 -1.63 13.36 3.75
N GLU A 41 -1.57 14.58 3.22
CA GLU A 41 -0.80 15.67 3.82
C GLU A 41 -1.28 16.03 5.23
N ARG A 42 -2.59 16.09 5.45
CA ARG A 42 -3.17 16.37 6.77
C ARG A 42 -2.83 15.28 7.79
N ILE A 43 -2.89 14.00 7.37
CA ILE A 43 -2.52 12.87 8.23
C ILE A 43 -1.03 12.96 8.58
N ALA A 44 -0.15 13.17 7.60
CA ALA A 44 1.28 13.27 7.82
C ALA A 44 1.64 14.41 8.80
N ARG A 45 1.01 15.57 8.67
CA ARG A 45 1.23 16.69 9.60
C ARG A 45 0.69 16.41 11.00
N ARG A 46 -0.44 15.70 11.10
CA ARG A 46 -1.10 15.43 12.39
C ARG A 46 -0.43 14.33 13.19
N PHE A 47 0.19 13.36 12.50
CA PHE A 47 0.82 12.19 13.09
C PHE A 47 2.28 12.02 12.62
N PRO A 48 3.17 12.97 12.95
CA PRO A 48 4.54 13.01 12.42
C PRO A 48 5.40 11.80 12.84
N ASN A 49 5.03 11.13 13.93
CA ASN A 49 5.74 9.96 14.45
C ASN A 49 5.05 8.63 14.11
N SER A 50 4.16 8.63 13.12
CA SER A 50 3.40 7.45 12.71
C SER A 50 3.75 7.05 11.28
N VAL A 51 3.74 5.76 11.01
CA VAL A 51 3.74 5.21 9.65
C VAL A 51 2.29 5.13 9.19
N VAL A 52 1.99 5.68 8.04
CA VAL A 52 0.66 5.63 7.43
C VAL A 52 0.69 4.64 6.28
N LEU A 53 -0.11 3.59 6.38
CA LEU A 53 -0.31 2.61 5.31
C LEU A 53 -1.61 2.93 4.58
N LEU A 54 -1.52 3.14 3.27
CA LEU A 54 -2.68 3.32 2.40
C LEU A 54 -2.97 2.02 1.70
N ASP A 55 -4.09 1.38 2.05
CA ASP A 55 -4.59 0.22 1.30
C ASP A 55 -5.31 0.72 0.05
N SER A 56 -4.83 0.27 -1.11
CA SER A 56 -5.26 0.76 -2.42
C SER A 56 -5.86 -0.36 -3.25
N PRO A 57 -6.83 -0.05 -4.12
CA PRO A 57 -7.31 -1.01 -5.11
C PRO A 57 -6.19 -1.56 -6.01
N PRO A 58 -6.41 -2.66 -6.73
CA PRO A 58 -5.42 -3.21 -7.65
C PRO A 58 -4.91 -2.16 -8.64
N CYS A 59 -3.59 -2.09 -8.82
CA CYS A 59 -2.89 -1.03 -9.53
C CYS A 59 -3.39 -0.80 -10.96
N LEU A 60 -3.80 -1.88 -11.65
CA LEU A 60 -4.29 -1.82 -13.03
C LEU A 60 -5.81 -1.63 -13.15
N SER A 61 -6.54 -1.60 -12.02
CA SER A 61 -8.00 -1.52 -12.04
C SER A 61 -8.53 -0.10 -11.89
N THR A 62 -7.74 0.81 -11.35
CA THR A 62 -8.14 2.20 -11.10
C THR A 62 -6.97 3.16 -11.35
N SER A 63 -7.26 4.45 -11.44
CA SER A 63 -6.23 5.50 -11.54
C SER A 63 -5.64 5.94 -10.20
N ASP A 64 -6.18 5.45 -9.07
CA ASP A 64 -5.80 5.91 -7.73
C ASP A 64 -4.32 5.69 -7.41
N PRO A 65 -3.71 4.51 -7.71
CA PRO A 65 -2.30 4.30 -7.42
C PRO A 65 -1.36 5.26 -8.15
N SER A 66 -1.62 5.56 -9.43
CA SER A 66 -0.80 6.51 -10.19
C SER A 66 -0.95 7.96 -9.69
N THR A 67 -2.13 8.29 -9.20
CA THR A 67 -2.44 9.59 -8.60
C THR A 67 -1.74 9.78 -7.26
N LEU A 68 -1.67 8.72 -6.44
CA LEU A 68 -1.05 8.75 -5.11
C LEU A 68 0.48 8.62 -5.16
N ALA A 69 1.02 7.99 -6.18
CA ALA A 69 2.45 7.69 -6.29
C ALA A 69 3.39 8.86 -6.02
N PRO A 70 3.13 10.11 -6.49
CA PRO A 70 4.01 11.25 -6.20
C PRO A 70 3.93 11.76 -4.76
N PHE A 71 2.92 11.37 -3.98
CA PHE A 71 2.65 11.91 -2.63
C PHE A 71 3.01 10.95 -1.51
N VAL A 72 3.48 9.75 -1.83
CA VAL A 72 3.90 8.74 -0.86
C VAL A 72 5.41 8.51 -0.94
N GLY A 73 6.03 8.19 0.19
CA GLY A 73 7.47 7.96 0.26
C GLY A 73 7.89 6.60 -0.28
N GLN A 74 6.98 5.62 -0.22
CA GLN A 74 7.24 4.26 -0.68
C GLN A 74 5.95 3.58 -1.14
N ILE A 75 6.07 2.76 -2.17
CA ILE A 75 5.01 1.84 -2.62
C ILE A 75 5.51 0.42 -2.49
N ILE A 76 4.68 -0.46 -1.91
CA ILE A 76 4.86 -1.90 -1.94
C ILE A 76 3.88 -2.46 -2.96
N LEU A 77 4.39 -2.89 -4.11
CA LEU A 77 3.59 -3.55 -5.14
C LEU A 77 3.52 -5.05 -4.85
N VAL A 78 2.35 -5.50 -4.42
CA VAL A 78 2.12 -6.92 -4.10
C VAL A 78 1.80 -7.68 -5.38
N VAL A 79 2.59 -8.72 -5.65
CA VAL A 79 2.50 -9.60 -6.82
C VAL A 79 2.08 -10.99 -6.37
N GLU A 80 1.03 -11.55 -6.94
CA GLU A 80 0.60 -12.92 -6.65
C GLU A 80 1.45 -13.92 -7.44
N ALA A 81 2.17 -14.80 -6.73
CA ALA A 81 2.99 -15.84 -7.34
C ALA A 81 2.15 -16.77 -8.23
N GLU A 82 2.73 -17.19 -9.35
CA GLU A 82 2.13 -18.12 -10.32
C GLU A 82 0.84 -17.61 -11.00
N ARG A 83 0.37 -16.40 -10.67
CA ARG A 83 -0.86 -15.82 -11.23
C ARG A 83 -0.62 -14.51 -11.96
N THR A 84 0.08 -13.56 -11.35
CA THR A 84 0.33 -12.26 -11.97
C THR A 84 1.36 -12.40 -13.09
N GLN A 85 1.00 -11.96 -14.28
CA GLN A 85 1.87 -12.04 -15.46
C GLN A 85 2.94 -10.94 -15.42
N ARG A 86 4.09 -11.22 -16.04
CA ARG A 86 5.21 -10.26 -16.10
C ARG A 86 4.83 -8.92 -16.73
N ASN A 87 4.04 -8.94 -17.79
CA ASN A 87 3.56 -7.73 -18.46
C ASN A 87 2.65 -6.88 -17.57
N GLU A 88 1.86 -7.49 -16.70
CA GLU A 88 1.04 -6.78 -15.72
C GLU A 88 1.92 -6.09 -14.67
N VAL A 89 2.97 -6.76 -14.21
CA VAL A 89 3.94 -6.14 -13.27
C VAL A 89 4.63 -4.94 -13.91
N VAL A 90 5.09 -5.08 -15.17
CA VAL A 90 5.75 -3.98 -15.89
C VAL A 90 4.79 -2.80 -16.08
N ALA A 91 3.54 -3.06 -16.48
CA ALA A 91 2.53 -2.02 -16.64
C ALA A 91 2.22 -1.32 -15.31
N ALA A 92 2.10 -2.07 -14.20
CA ALA A 92 1.88 -1.49 -12.88
C ALA A 92 3.06 -0.61 -12.44
N LEU A 93 4.30 -1.07 -12.63
CA LEU A 93 5.50 -0.28 -12.32
C LEU A 93 5.55 1.03 -13.12
N ASP A 94 5.15 1.01 -14.39
CA ASP A 94 5.11 2.22 -15.22
C ASP A 94 4.08 3.24 -14.70
N LEU A 95 2.93 2.77 -14.21
CA LEU A 95 1.90 3.65 -13.60
C LEU A 95 2.37 4.33 -12.31
N ILE A 96 3.22 3.69 -11.51
CA ILE A 96 3.64 4.19 -10.20
C ILE A 96 5.08 4.71 -10.17
N LYS A 97 5.72 4.87 -11.32
CA LYS A 97 7.13 5.31 -11.45
C LYS A 97 7.44 6.68 -10.86
N SER A 98 6.44 7.50 -10.60
CA SER A 98 6.60 8.80 -9.93
C SER A 98 6.86 8.69 -8.42
N CYS A 99 6.68 7.51 -7.81
CA CYS A 99 7.07 7.27 -6.43
C CYS A 99 8.59 7.12 -6.31
N PRO A 100 9.23 7.75 -5.32
CA PRO A 100 10.70 7.70 -5.17
C PRO A 100 11.22 6.30 -4.80
N SER A 101 10.40 5.45 -4.19
CA SER A 101 10.78 4.10 -3.77
C SER A 101 9.67 3.11 -4.05
N VAL A 102 9.94 2.09 -4.85
CA VAL A 102 9.00 1.00 -5.15
C VAL A 102 9.65 -0.33 -4.80
N THR A 103 8.98 -1.12 -3.97
CA THR A 103 9.39 -2.48 -3.59
C THR A 103 8.37 -3.48 -4.11
N LEU A 104 8.86 -4.59 -4.69
CA LEU A 104 8.01 -5.72 -5.07
C LEU A 104 7.93 -6.71 -3.91
N MET A 105 6.72 -7.15 -3.59
CA MET A 105 6.46 -8.21 -2.62
C MET A 105 5.75 -9.37 -3.31
N LEU A 106 6.39 -10.53 -3.32
CA LEU A 106 5.79 -11.75 -3.86
C LEU A 106 4.94 -12.43 -2.78
N ASN A 107 3.64 -12.57 -3.06
CA ASN A 107 2.66 -13.16 -2.14
C ASN A 107 2.18 -14.52 -2.64
N LYS A 108 1.62 -15.34 -1.76
CA LYS A 108 1.04 -16.66 -2.03
C LYS A 108 2.03 -17.66 -2.66
N ILE A 109 3.31 -17.57 -2.30
CA ILE A 109 4.32 -18.53 -2.74
C ILE A 109 3.98 -19.90 -2.15
N ARG A 110 3.88 -20.91 -3.01
CA ARG A 110 3.84 -22.31 -2.57
C ARG A 110 5.28 -22.81 -2.42
N LEU A 111 5.72 -23.03 -1.20
CA LEU A 111 7.01 -23.66 -0.93
C LEU A 111 6.90 -25.14 -1.29
N THR A 112 7.21 -25.49 -2.53
CA THR A 112 7.48 -26.88 -2.91
C THR A 112 8.88 -27.23 -2.43
N THR A 113 9.11 -28.50 -2.07
CA THR A 113 10.37 -29.02 -1.48
C THR A 113 11.63 -28.64 -2.27
N SER A 114 11.50 -28.28 -3.55
CA SER A 114 12.61 -27.85 -4.41
C SER A 114 13.11 -26.42 -4.10
N TYR A 115 12.31 -25.58 -3.47
CA TYR A 115 12.71 -24.21 -3.11
C TYR A 115 13.31 -24.10 -1.70
N THR A 116 13.16 -25.14 -0.87
CA THR A 116 13.65 -25.15 0.51
C THR A 116 15.18 -25.20 0.60
N PHE A 117 15.86 -25.74 -0.41
CA PHE A 117 17.32 -25.86 -0.39
C PHE A 117 18.08 -24.56 -0.67
N GLY A 118 17.47 -23.59 -1.35
CA GLY A 118 18.09 -22.28 -1.65
C GLY A 118 17.82 -21.20 -0.62
N ALA A 119 16.71 -21.28 0.13
CA ALA A 119 16.29 -20.23 1.07
C ALA A 119 17.04 -20.26 2.42
N TYR A 120 17.52 -21.43 2.83
CA TYR A 120 18.24 -21.56 4.10
C TYR A 120 19.63 -20.94 4.13
N HIS A 121 20.25 -20.68 2.98
CA HIS A 121 21.57 -20.02 2.91
C HIS A 121 21.53 -18.50 3.05
N TYR A 122 20.37 -17.85 2.95
CA TYR A 122 20.29 -16.38 3.01
C TYR A 122 19.95 -15.80 4.38
N PHE A 123 19.48 -16.62 5.33
CA PHE A 123 19.11 -16.17 6.68
C PHE A 123 20.13 -16.50 7.77
N GLY A 124 21.30 -16.98 7.42
CA GLY A 124 22.28 -17.56 8.36
C GLY A 124 23.51 -16.73 8.70
N THR A 125 23.58 -15.45 8.39
CA THR A 125 24.81 -14.66 8.68
C THR A 125 24.49 -13.23 9.12
N TYR A 126 23.86 -13.09 10.28
CA TYR A 126 24.06 -11.91 11.14
C TYR A 126 24.08 -12.40 12.60
N SER A 127 25.25 -12.80 13.04
CA SER A 127 25.65 -12.84 14.46
C SER A 127 26.56 -11.67 14.69
#